data_a61230df17a61462abd326eab9f15ff7
#
_entry.id   a61230df17a61462abd326eab9f15ff7
#
_cell.length_a   1.000
_cell.length_b   1.000
_cell.length_c   1.000
_cell.angle_alpha   90.00
_cell.angle_beta   90.00
_cell.angle_gamma   90.00
#
_symmetry.space_group_name_H-M   'P 1'
#
loop_
_entity.id
_entity.type
_entity.pdbx_description
1 polymer ?
#
loop_
_entity_poly.entity_id
_entity_poly.type
_entity_poly.pdbx_seq_one_letter_code
_entity_poly.pdbx_strand_id
1 'polypeptide(L)'
;MQTRINLPKVAPAAYQALMTLSNYLNTTELDPIHKELIKIRASQINGCAFCINMHTAEARKAGMSERHIYLISAWRETDFYTEEEKAILALTEEVTLISNHVKDETYAHAAKLFDEKYLADLIMAMIIINNWNRFAITTGLRVA
;
A
#
# COMPACT_ATOMS: atom_id res chain seq x y z
N MET A 1 0.89 -25.09 -1.43
CA MET A 1 -0.40 -24.79 -0.78
C MET A 1 -1.39 -24.41 -1.89
N GLN A 2 -2.54 -25.02 -1.94
CA GLN A 2 -3.55 -24.73 -2.97
C GLN A 2 -4.28 -23.42 -2.71
N THR A 3 -4.81 -22.79 -3.79
CA THR A 3 -5.79 -21.72 -3.68
C THR A 3 -7.02 -22.25 -2.91
N ARG A 4 -7.42 -21.54 -1.85
CA ARG A 4 -8.46 -22.03 -0.92
C ARG A 4 -9.87 -21.83 -1.45
N ILE A 5 -10.17 -20.62 -1.93
CA ILE A 5 -11.47 -20.21 -2.41
C ILE A 5 -11.32 -19.22 -3.56
N ASN A 6 -12.17 -19.34 -4.57
CA ASN A 6 -12.27 -18.36 -5.65
C ASN A 6 -13.34 -17.32 -5.28
N LEU A 7 -12.96 -16.29 -4.56
CA LEU A 7 -13.87 -15.25 -4.04
C LEU A 7 -14.63 -14.52 -5.16
N PRO A 8 -14.02 -14.14 -6.29
CA PRO A 8 -14.73 -13.57 -7.43
C PRO A 8 -15.89 -14.45 -7.95
N LYS A 9 -15.71 -15.76 -7.90
CA LYS A 9 -16.74 -16.71 -8.34
C LYS A 9 -17.84 -16.94 -7.29
N VAL A 10 -17.46 -17.00 -6.02
CA VAL A 10 -18.36 -17.36 -4.92
C VAL A 10 -19.11 -16.15 -4.37
N ALA A 11 -18.47 -15.01 -4.35
CA ALA A 11 -19.04 -13.75 -3.85
C ALA A 11 -18.78 -12.60 -4.83
N PRO A 12 -19.31 -12.65 -6.06
CA PRO A 12 -18.98 -11.69 -7.11
C PRO A 12 -19.33 -10.25 -6.75
N ALA A 13 -20.45 -10.02 -6.06
CA ALA A 13 -20.86 -8.67 -5.64
C ALA A 13 -19.89 -8.07 -4.61
N ALA A 14 -19.39 -8.85 -3.65
CA ALA A 14 -18.40 -8.40 -2.68
C ALA A 14 -17.06 -8.09 -3.34
N TYR A 15 -16.62 -8.96 -4.25
CA TYR A 15 -15.41 -8.72 -5.04
C TYR A 15 -15.53 -7.45 -5.90
N GLN A 16 -16.68 -7.25 -6.55
CA GLN A 16 -16.91 -6.04 -7.36
C GLN A 16 -16.91 -4.77 -6.50
N ALA A 17 -17.46 -4.80 -5.28
CA ALA A 17 -17.43 -3.68 -4.36
C ALA A 17 -15.97 -3.34 -3.97
N LEU A 18 -15.13 -4.35 -3.71
CA LEU A 18 -13.72 -4.16 -3.42
C LEU A 18 -12.96 -3.59 -4.64
N MET A 19 -13.28 -4.07 -5.85
CA MET A 19 -12.73 -3.52 -7.09
C MET A 19 -13.13 -2.05 -7.31
N THR A 20 -14.39 -1.71 -7.03
CA THR A 20 -14.88 -0.32 -7.12
C THR A 20 -14.12 0.59 -6.16
N LEU A 21 -13.93 0.16 -4.91
CA LEU A 21 -13.11 0.89 -3.95
C LEU A 21 -11.65 1.04 -4.42
N SER A 22 -11.07 -0.03 -4.95
CA SER A 22 -9.70 -0.01 -5.49
C SER A 22 -9.55 0.97 -6.66
N ASN A 23 -10.52 0.99 -7.56
CA ASN A 23 -10.53 1.86 -8.73
C ASN A 23 -10.66 3.35 -8.37
N TYR A 24 -11.15 3.68 -7.17
CA TYR A 24 -11.16 5.06 -6.67
C TYR A 24 -9.78 5.71 -6.76
N LEU A 25 -8.70 4.96 -6.48
CA LEU A 25 -7.33 5.49 -6.54
C LEU A 25 -6.92 5.99 -7.93
N ASN A 26 -7.57 5.51 -8.99
CA ASN A 26 -7.32 5.99 -10.35
C ASN A 26 -7.95 7.37 -10.62
N THR A 27 -8.85 7.84 -9.75
CA THR A 27 -9.50 9.14 -9.83
C THR A 27 -8.80 10.20 -8.99
N THR A 28 -7.81 9.82 -8.20
CA THR A 28 -7.08 10.71 -7.29
C THR A 28 -5.90 11.37 -7.99
N GLU A 29 -5.42 12.47 -7.42
CA GLU A 29 -4.21 13.17 -7.85
C GLU A 29 -2.94 12.65 -7.17
N LEU A 30 -3.01 11.50 -6.49
CA LEU A 30 -1.84 10.90 -5.85
C LEU A 30 -0.73 10.62 -6.86
N ASP A 31 0.47 11.03 -6.51
CA ASP A 31 1.66 10.66 -7.27
C ASP A 31 1.76 9.13 -7.39
N PRO A 32 1.98 8.59 -8.60
CA PRO A 32 2.14 7.15 -8.81
C PRO A 32 3.21 6.52 -7.91
N ILE A 33 4.32 7.23 -7.64
CA ILE A 33 5.38 6.76 -6.74
C ILE A 33 4.86 6.64 -5.31
N HIS A 34 4.13 7.65 -4.82
CA HIS A 34 3.52 7.61 -3.48
C HIS A 34 2.56 6.44 -3.33
N LYS A 35 1.74 6.15 -4.34
CA LYS A 35 0.85 4.98 -4.34
C LYS A 35 1.63 3.66 -4.23
N GLU A 36 2.69 3.50 -5.00
CA GLU A 36 3.46 2.26 -4.99
C GLU A 36 4.31 2.10 -3.73
N LEU A 37 4.84 3.18 -3.15
CA LEU A 37 5.49 3.14 -1.82
C LEU A 37 4.56 2.57 -0.76
N ILE A 38 3.32 3.05 -0.69
CA ILE A 38 2.29 2.56 0.23
C ILE A 38 2.01 1.08 0.01
N LYS A 39 1.74 0.69 -1.24
CA LYS A 39 1.36 -0.67 -1.59
C LYS A 39 2.48 -1.67 -1.32
N ILE A 40 3.71 -1.32 -1.68
CA ILE A 40 4.87 -2.18 -1.45
C ILE A 40 5.14 -2.31 0.04
N ARG A 41 5.20 -1.18 0.78
CA ARG A 41 5.53 -1.23 2.21
C ARG A 41 4.50 -2.01 3.04
N ALA A 42 3.23 -1.76 2.85
CA ALA A 42 2.16 -2.51 3.52
C ALA A 42 2.24 -4.01 3.19
N SER A 43 2.51 -4.34 1.93
CA SER A 43 2.63 -5.73 1.48
C SER A 43 3.86 -6.44 2.04
N GLN A 44 4.97 -5.72 2.25
CA GLN A 44 6.16 -6.25 2.94
C GLN A 44 5.84 -6.58 4.40
N ILE A 45 5.17 -5.68 5.12
CA ILE A 45 4.80 -5.86 6.53
C ILE A 45 3.84 -7.04 6.67
N ASN A 46 2.82 -7.13 5.81
CA ASN A 46 1.84 -8.21 5.83
C ASN A 46 2.36 -9.54 5.25
N GLY A 47 3.50 -9.53 4.56
CA GLY A 47 4.07 -10.73 3.93
C GLY A 47 3.29 -11.23 2.71
N CYS A 48 2.68 -10.33 1.94
CA CYS A 48 1.94 -10.69 0.73
C CYS A 48 2.85 -10.77 -0.50
N ALA A 49 3.41 -11.96 -0.78
CA ALA A 49 4.30 -12.16 -1.92
C ALA A 49 3.64 -11.78 -3.26
N PHE A 50 2.37 -12.17 -3.47
CA PHE A 50 1.62 -11.82 -4.67
C PHE A 50 1.53 -10.30 -4.87
N CYS A 51 1.22 -9.56 -3.79
CA CYS A 51 1.10 -8.11 -3.83
C CYS A 51 2.47 -7.43 -4.06
N ILE A 52 3.53 -7.91 -3.39
CA ILE A 52 4.89 -7.39 -3.58
C ILE A 52 5.32 -7.57 -5.05
N ASN A 53 5.13 -8.76 -5.60
CA ASN A 53 5.49 -9.06 -6.99
C ASN A 53 4.77 -8.14 -7.98
N MET A 54 3.46 -7.94 -7.79
CA MET A 54 2.65 -7.08 -8.65
C MET A 54 3.07 -5.61 -8.53
N HIS A 55 3.15 -5.08 -7.31
CA HIS A 55 3.40 -3.66 -7.09
C HIS A 55 4.84 -3.23 -7.33
N THR A 56 5.82 -4.11 -7.19
CA THR A 56 7.20 -3.80 -7.62
C THR A 56 7.30 -3.69 -9.14
N ALA A 57 6.54 -4.48 -9.90
CA ALA A 57 6.45 -4.33 -11.35
C ALA A 57 5.77 -3.00 -11.75
N GLU A 58 4.67 -2.62 -11.07
CA GLU A 58 4.00 -1.34 -11.32
C GLU A 58 4.88 -0.14 -10.91
N ALA A 59 5.62 -0.25 -9.81
CA ALA A 59 6.57 0.77 -9.37
C ALA A 59 7.64 1.06 -10.44
N ARG A 60 8.18 0.03 -11.07
CA ARG A 60 9.13 0.18 -12.20
C ARG A 60 8.49 0.92 -13.38
N LYS A 61 7.25 0.59 -13.73
CA LYS A 61 6.51 1.30 -14.78
C LYS A 61 6.26 2.77 -14.41
N ALA A 62 6.07 3.07 -13.14
CA ALA A 62 5.93 4.43 -12.61
C ALA A 62 7.25 5.21 -12.58
N GLY A 63 8.38 4.57 -12.90
CA GLY A 63 9.71 5.21 -12.95
C GLY A 63 10.54 5.07 -11.68
N MET A 64 10.13 4.25 -10.72
CA MET A 64 10.96 3.95 -9.55
C MET A 64 12.19 3.14 -9.94
N SER A 65 13.36 3.57 -9.47
CA SER A 65 14.60 2.82 -9.66
C SER A 65 14.63 1.55 -8.79
N GLU A 66 15.46 0.58 -9.17
CA GLU A 66 15.69 -0.62 -8.34
C GLU A 66 16.14 -0.26 -6.92
N ARG A 67 17.02 0.75 -6.78
CA ARG A 67 17.46 1.25 -5.49
C ARG A 67 16.30 1.77 -4.66
N HIS A 68 15.38 2.52 -5.28
CA HIS A 68 14.19 3.05 -4.62
C HIS A 68 13.31 1.92 -4.07
N ILE A 69 13.13 0.86 -4.85
CA ILE A 69 12.32 -0.31 -4.47
C ILE A 69 12.99 -1.13 -3.36
N TYR A 70 14.28 -1.42 -3.49
CA TYR A 70 14.99 -2.28 -2.54
C TYR A 70 15.15 -1.68 -1.15
N LEU A 71 15.27 -0.35 -1.04
CA LEU A 71 15.49 0.31 0.23
C LEU A 71 14.21 0.58 1.02
N ILE A 72 13.01 0.31 0.46
CA ILE A 72 11.73 0.56 1.15
C ILE A 72 11.66 -0.11 2.53
N SER A 73 12.15 -1.32 2.67
CA SER A 73 12.11 -2.05 3.96
C SER A 73 13.06 -1.49 5.01
N ALA A 74 14.06 -0.73 4.60
CA ALA A 74 15.10 -0.14 5.44
C ALA A 74 15.17 1.41 5.30
N TRP A 75 14.09 2.03 4.94
CA TRP A 75 14.05 3.44 4.58
C TRP A 75 14.55 4.40 5.67
N ARG A 76 14.41 4.00 6.95
CA ARG A 76 14.90 4.82 8.09
C ARG A 76 16.42 4.89 8.19
N GLU A 77 17.13 3.93 7.60
CA GLU A 77 18.60 3.84 7.61
C GLU A 77 19.25 4.59 6.43
N THR A 78 18.47 5.40 5.70
CA THR A 78 18.96 6.11 4.51
C THR A 78 18.37 7.51 4.39
N ASP A 79 19.14 8.42 3.79
CA ASP A 79 18.69 9.76 3.39
C ASP A 79 18.15 9.81 1.95
N PHE A 80 17.94 8.66 1.35
CA PHE A 80 17.54 8.54 -0.07
C PHE A 80 16.12 9.06 -0.34
N TYR A 81 15.19 8.88 0.60
CA TYR A 81 13.79 9.28 0.44
C TYR A 81 13.56 10.73 0.80
N THR A 82 12.63 11.37 0.08
CA THR A 82 12.17 12.73 0.40
C THR A 82 11.42 12.76 1.75
N GLU A 83 11.24 13.94 2.33
CA GLU A 83 10.47 14.08 3.57
C GLU A 83 9.01 13.64 3.41
N GLU A 84 8.42 13.88 2.23
CA GLU A 84 7.08 13.40 1.89
C GLU A 84 7.02 11.87 1.84
N GLU A 85 7.96 11.24 1.16
CA GLU A 85 8.05 9.79 1.07
C GLU A 85 8.27 9.14 2.45
N LYS A 86 9.12 9.73 3.29
CA LYS A 86 9.34 9.27 4.67
C LYS A 86 8.07 9.36 5.51
N ALA A 87 7.33 10.46 5.39
CA ALA A 87 6.06 10.63 6.11
C ALA A 87 5.02 9.59 5.64
N ILE A 88 4.94 9.33 4.35
CA ILE A 88 4.07 8.29 3.77
C ILE A 88 4.44 6.90 4.30
N LEU A 89 5.72 6.55 4.28
CA LEU A 89 6.20 5.26 4.76
C LEU A 89 5.93 5.06 6.25
N ALA A 90 6.18 6.09 7.08
CA ALA A 90 5.89 6.04 8.51
C ALA A 90 4.40 5.83 8.78
N LEU A 91 3.53 6.61 8.13
CA LEU A 91 2.09 6.48 8.28
C LEU A 91 1.58 5.11 7.77
N THR A 92 2.11 4.63 6.65
CA THR A 92 1.78 3.31 6.09
C THR A 92 2.08 2.19 7.08
N GLU A 93 3.22 2.24 7.76
CA GLU A 93 3.59 1.23 8.76
C GLU A 93 2.61 1.22 9.93
N GLU A 94 2.25 2.39 10.46
CA GLU A 94 1.34 2.48 11.61
C GLU A 94 -0.11 2.10 11.23
N VAL A 95 -0.60 2.51 10.07
CA VAL A 95 -1.92 2.10 9.55
C VAL A 95 -1.95 0.58 9.30
N THR A 96 -0.87 0.01 8.82
CA THR A 96 -0.79 -1.45 8.56
C THR A 96 -0.73 -2.23 9.87
N LEU A 97 0.03 -1.76 10.85
CA LEU A 97 0.13 -2.32 12.20
C LEU A 97 -0.89 -1.68 13.16
N ILE A 98 -2.13 -1.58 12.72
CA ILE A 98 -3.20 -0.77 13.34
C ILE A 98 -3.49 -1.14 14.80
N SER A 99 -3.16 -2.34 15.24
CA SER A 99 -3.28 -2.75 16.65
C SER A 99 -2.38 -1.94 17.60
N ASN A 100 -1.35 -1.30 17.06
CA ASN A 100 -0.45 -0.40 17.80
C ASN A 100 -0.88 1.06 17.74
N HIS A 101 -2.00 1.35 17.09
CA HIS A 101 -2.55 2.67 16.80
C HIS A 101 -1.63 3.55 15.94
N VAL A 102 -2.20 4.61 15.38
CA VAL A 102 -1.46 5.67 14.70
C VAL A 102 -1.11 6.75 15.73
N LYS A 103 0.16 7.11 15.82
CA LYS A 103 0.61 8.15 16.74
C LYS A 103 0.22 9.53 16.24
N ASP A 104 -0.15 10.40 17.17
CA ASP A 104 -0.51 11.79 16.84
C ASP A 104 0.65 12.53 16.14
N GLU A 105 1.90 12.27 16.54
CA GLU A 105 3.07 12.90 15.91
C GLU A 105 3.23 12.45 14.44
N THR A 106 3.02 11.16 14.15
CA THR A 106 3.12 10.63 12.80
C THR A 106 2.05 11.23 11.89
N TYR A 107 0.81 11.28 12.38
CA TYR A 107 -0.29 11.91 11.66
C TYR A 107 -0.05 13.42 11.45
N ALA A 108 0.34 14.15 12.51
CA ALA A 108 0.59 15.58 12.45
C ALA A 108 1.75 15.93 11.51
N HIS A 109 2.78 15.09 11.43
CA HIS A 109 3.88 15.28 10.49
C HIS A 109 3.39 15.17 9.03
N ALA A 110 2.61 14.15 8.71
CA ALA A 110 2.00 14.02 7.37
C ALA A 110 1.05 15.19 7.05
N ALA A 111 0.22 15.61 8.01
CA ALA A 111 -0.71 16.72 7.85
C ALA A 111 -0.03 18.09 7.62
N LYS A 112 1.26 18.23 7.95
CA LYS A 112 2.03 19.44 7.62
C LYS A 112 2.55 19.44 6.19
N LEU A 113 2.75 18.26 5.60
CA LEU A 113 3.34 18.11 4.27
C LEU A 113 2.28 18.03 3.17
N PHE A 114 1.08 17.55 3.48
CA PHE A 114 0.02 17.31 2.52
C PHE A 114 -1.24 18.10 2.86
N ASP A 115 -1.95 18.56 1.85
CA ASP A 115 -3.29 19.08 2.06
C ASP A 115 -4.26 17.98 2.51
N GLU A 116 -5.39 18.37 3.07
CA GLU A 116 -6.37 17.46 3.67
C GLU A 116 -6.89 16.41 2.68
N LYS A 117 -7.13 16.80 1.42
CA LYS A 117 -7.62 15.88 0.38
C LYS A 117 -6.55 14.86 -0.01
N TYR A 118 -5.31 15.31 -0.21
CA TYR A 118 -4.20 14.42 -0.54
C TYR A 118 -3.92 13.42 0.60
N LEU A 119 -3.93 13.90 1.83
CA LEU A 119 -3.76 13.04 3.02
C LEU A 119 -4.89 12.01 3.15
N ALA A 120 -6.14 12.41 2.89
CA ALA A 120 -7.27 11.48 2.87
C ALA A 120 -7.08 10.39 1.80
N ASP A 121 -6.63 10.75 0.61
CA ASP A 121 -6.37 9.81 -0.47
C ASP A 121 -5.19 8.86 -0.15
N LEU A 122 -4.14 9.34 0.53
CA LEU A 122 -3.05 8.50 1.05
C LEU A 122 -3.59 7.45 2.04
N ILE A 123 -4.42 7.88 2.99
CA ILE A 123 -5.05 6.98 3.98
C ILE A 123 -5.92 5.95 3.27
N MET A 124 -6.71 6.35 2.28
CA MET A 124 -7.51 5.41 1.49
C MET A 124 -6.64 4.41 0.74
N ALA A 125 -5.51 4.82 0.17
CA ALA A 125 -4.56 3.90 -0.46
C ALA A 125 -4.02 2.86 0.52
N MET A 126 -3.71 3.27 1.75
CA MET A 126 -3.26 2.37 2.83
C MET A 126 -4.34 1.35 3.22
N ILE A 127 -5.58 1.79 3.34
CA ILE A 127 -6.73 0.92 3.65
C ILE A 127 -6.94 -0.10 2.52
N ILE A 128 -6.93 0.36 1.29
CA ILE A 128 -7.19 -0.48 0.11
C ILE A 128 -6.12 -1.57 -0.03
N ILE A 129 -4.83 -1.24 0.08
CA ILE A 129 -3.79 -2.27 -0.03
C ILE A 129 -3.85 -3.27 1.12
N ASN A 130 -4.18 -2.85 2.33
CA ASN A 130 -4.38 -3.75 3.45
C ASN A 130 -5.56 -4.71 3.21
N ASN A 131 -6.64 -4.26 2.59
CA ASN A 131 -7.74 -5.11 2.16
C ASN A 131 -7.27 -6.17 1.14
N TRP A 132 -6.51 -5.76 0.12
CA TRP A 132 -5.97 -6.68 -0.88
C TRP A 132 -4.96 -7.68 -0.31
N ASN A 133 -4.10 -7.25 0.62
CA ASN A 133 -3.20 -8.17 1.31
C ASN A 133 -3.98 -9.26 2.08
N ARG A 134 -5.03 -8.87 2.81
CA ARG A 134 -5.90 -9.82 3.53
C ARG A 134 -6.62 -10.74 2.57
N PHE A 135 -7.16 -10.21 1.47
CA PHE A 135 -7.77 -10.99 0.42
C PHE A 135 -6.79 -12.05 -0.12
N ALA A 136 -5.63 -11.60 -0.62
CA ALA A 136 -4.65 -12.47 -1.29
C ALA A 136 -4.11 -13.57 -0.36
N ILE A 137 -3.71 -13.20 0.85
CA ILE A 137 -3.14 -14.13 1.84
C ILE A 137 -4.21 -15.14 2.29
N THR A 138 -5.43 -14.68 2.59
CA THR A 138 -6.51 -15.54 3.10
C THR A 138 -6.99 -16.52 2.05
N THR A 139 -7.10 -16.10 0.80
CA THR A 139 -7.54 -16.97 -0.31
C THR A 139 -6.43 -17.83 -0.90
N GLY A 140 -5.18 -17.57 -0.52
CA GLY A 140 -4.01 -18.34 -0.96
C GLY A 140 -3.57 -18.02 -2.38
N LEU A 141 -3.66 -16.75 -2.81
CA LEU A 141 -3.06 -16.33 -4.08
C LEU A 141 -1.53 -16.49 -4.03
N ARG A 142 -0.96 -16.98 -5.13
CA ARG A 142 0.46 -17.28 -5.24
C ARG A 142 1.10 -16.57 -6.43
N VAL A 143 2.38 -16.29 -6.28
CA VAL A 143 3.26 -15.99 -7.41
C VAL A 143 3.63 -17.31 -8.04
N ALA A 144 3.47 -17.42 -9.36
CA ALA A 144 3.88 -18.58 -10.14
C ALA A 144 5.41 -18.59 -10.32
#